data_755949fd012d3a02238e5f500a2b039c
#
_entry.id   755949fd012d3a02238e5f500a2b039c
#
_cell.length_a   1.000
_cell.length_b   1.000
_cell.length_c   1.000
_cell.angle_alpha   90.00
_cell.angle_beta   90.00
_cell.angle_gamma   90.00
#
_symmetry.space_group_name_H-M   'P 1'
#
loop_
_entity.id
_entity.type
_entity.pdbx_description
1 polymer ?
#
loop_
_entity_poly.entity_id
_entity_poly.type
_entity_poly.pdbx_seq_one_letter_code
_entity_poly.pdbx_strand_id
1 'polypeptide(L)'
;LASHAKGWLPASIESSSWLRSSTRRADDLWRKIPGAAETRWFGQDRGRYMDISELAAAIDNSGVRFDYLLFDACFMSSVEALYDLRRAADYIVASPCEVMAHGFPYDTVIPSLFADDGARYDLAAACRNVYEYYNAVDSYKSGCATLTVCDELERLATALHDINAGATKAVVASTLQSYDGMETHQFYDLEEYALALTADDARGQAFVQQMERCFPPEGRFHTAQFFSMYNNRMNDIRYYSGVTTYAPVETYSDDEQQQTYLNEWQQTAWYAATKR
;
A
#
# COMPACT_ATOMS: atom_id res chain seq x y z
N LEU A 1 4.13 -16.97 25.81
CA LEU A 1 4.26 -16.41 24.45
C LEU A 1 3.92 -14.90 24.39
N ALA A 2 3.11 -14.36 25.31
CA ALA A 2 2.77 -12.94 25.39
C ALA A 2 3.89 -12.02 25.91
N SER A 3 4.98 -12.56 26.41
CA SER A 3 6.08 -11.77 26.99
C SER A 3 7.13 -11.32 25.97
N HIS A 4 7.14 -11.86 24.76
CA HIS A 4 8.10 -11.50 23.72
C HIS A 4 7.59 -10.44 22.74
N ALA A 5 6.26 -10.21 22.69
CA ALA A 5 5.66 -9.17 21.85
C ALA A 5 5.82 -7.74 22.43
N LYS A 6 6.16 -7.61 23.72
CA LYS A 6 6.33 -6.30 24.38
C LYS A 6 7.58 -5.52 23.99
N GLY A 7 8.48 -6.09 23.21
CA GLY A 7 9.72 -5.44 22.78
C GLY A 7 9.65 -4.77 21.40
N TRP A 8 8.57 -4.98 20.65
CA TRP A 8 8.43 -4.52 19.26
C TRP A 8 7.22 -3.63 18.98
N LEU A 9 6.39 -3.39 19.97
CA LEU A 9 5.52 -2.21 19.87
C LEU A 9 6.43 -1.00 20.12
N PRO A 10 6.47 0.00 19.22
CA PRO A 10 7.18 1.23 19.54
C PRO A 10 6.60 1.72 20.85
N ALA A 11 7.48 1.92 21.83
CA ALA A 11 7.14 2.35 23.18
C ALA A 11 6.72 3.83 23.15
N SER A 12 5.77 4.14 22.42
CA SER A 12 4.98 5.35 22.32
C SER A 12 4.25 5.34 20.98
N ILE A 13 3.16 4.62 20.92
CA ILE A 13 2.02 5.22 20.30
C ILE A 13 1.63 6.35 21.29
N GLU A 14 2.47 7.33 21.47
CA GLU A 14 2.03 8.63 21.85
C GLU A 14 1.28 9.15 20.63
N SER A 15 -0.05 9.01 20.68
CA SER A 15 -1.02 9.58 19.72
C SER A 15 -0.73 11.05 19.37
N SER A 16 0.08 11.74 20.16
CA SER A 16 0.53 13.10 19.96
C SER A 16 1.67 13.27 18.93
N SER A 17 2.47 12.26 18.63
CA SER A 17 3.55 12.40 17.63
C SER A 17 3.03 12.17 16.20
N TRP A 18 2.07 11.30 16.02
CA TRP A 18 1.37 11.09 14.76
C TRP A 18 0.47 12.28 14.39
N LEU A 19 -0.29 12.80 15.35
CA LEU A 19 -1.07 14.03 15.16
C LEU A 19 -0.19 15.24 14.83
N ARG A 20 1.06 15.30 15.32
CA ARG A 20 1.99 16.36 14.96
C ARG A 20 2.65 16.14 13.60
N SER A 21 2.80 14.92 13.12
CA SER A 21 3.29 14.67 11.77
C SER A 21 2.20 14.87 10.72
N SER A 22 0.95 14.53 11.03
CA SER A 22 -0.19 14.70 10.13
C SER A 22 -0.66 16.16 9.98
N THR A 23 -0.28 17.08 10.88
CA THR A 23 -0.53 18.52 10.74
C THR A 23 0.55 19.27 9.96
N ARG A 24 1.64 18.61 9.58
CA ARG A 24 2.59 19.19 8.63
C ARG A 24 2.02 19.08 7.23
N ARG A 25 2.22 20.13 6.43
CA ARG A 25 1.80 20.16 5.03
C ARG A 25 2.33 18.92 4.29
N ALA A 26 1.63 18.50 3.25
CA ALA A 26 2.06 17.42 2.36
C ALA A 26 3.54 17.50 1.98
N ASP A 27 4.04 18.74 1.76
CA ASP A 27 5.44 19.07 1.52
C ASP A 27 6.41 18.59 2.62
N ASP A 28 5.93 18.34 3.85
CA ASP A 28 6.78 17.92 4.98
C ASP A 28 6.88 16.38 5.09
N LEU A 29 5.96 15.63 4.46
CA LEU A 29 6.05 14.16 4.39
C LEU A 29 7.09 13.71 3.35
N TRP A 30 7.39 14.57 2.38
CA TRP A 30 8.33 14.32 1.29
C TRP A 30 9.50 15.32 1.29
N ARG A 31 9.69 16.08 2.39
CA ARG A 31 10.76 17.07 2.48
C ARG A 31 12.11 16.40 2.57
N LYS A 32 12.99 16.74 1.63
CA LYS A 32 14.41 16.37 1.64
C LYS A 32 15.05 16.62 3.00
N ILE A 33 15.48 15.53 3.63
CA ILE A 33 16.56 15.61 4.59
C ILE A 33 17.84 15.66 3.75
N PRO A 34 18.67 16.71 3.84
CA PRO A 34 19.88 16.78 3.06
C PRO A 34 20.70 15.50 3.26
N GLY A 35 20.89 14.71 2.19
CA GLY A 35 21.69 13.48 2.22
C GLY A 35 20.94 12.18 2.49
N ALA A 36 19.61 12.19 2.69
CA ALA A 36 18.79 10.98 2.70
C ALA A 36 18.17 10.74 1.32
N ALA A 37 18.19 9.51 0.84
CA ALA A 37 17.39 9.11 -0.31
C ALA A 37 15.91 9.28 0.06
N GLU A 38 15.13 9.91 -0.83
CA GLU A 38 13.72 10.20 -0.58
C GLU A 38 12.85 9.03 -0.96
N THR A 39 12.93 7.96 -0.19
CA THR A 39 12.12 6.78 -0.41
C THR A 39 11.02 6.68 0.65
N ARG A 40 10.06 5.81 0.41
CA ARG A 40 8.99 5.47 1.34
C ARG A 40 9.57 4.95 2.63
N TRP A 41 9.32 5.63 3.74
CA TRP A 41 9.86 5.24 5.03
C TRP A 41 8.80 4.61 5.92
N PHE A 42 9.22 3.56 6.63
CA PHE A 42 8.38 2.80 7.56
C PHE A 42 8.14 3.55 8.87
N GLY A 43 9.14 4.27 9.35
CA GLY A 43 9.03 4.98 10.62
C GLY A 43 10.20 5.91 10.88
N GLN A 44 10.09 6.69 11.97
CA GLN A 44 11.11 7.64 12.41
C GLN A 44 11.45 7.42 13.88
N ASP A 45 12.75 7.29 14.18
CA ASP A 45 13.28 7.36 15.55
C ASP A 45 14.41 8.38 15.61
N ARG A 46 14.28 9.38 16.49
CA ARG A 46 15.29 10.42 16.75
C ARG A 46 15.83 11.09 15.49
N GLY A 47 14.97 11.34 14.52
CA GLY A 47 15.34 11.98 13.24
C GLY A 47 15.98 11.04 12.23
N ARG A 48 16.04 9.74 12.49
CA ARG A 48 16.41 8.71 11.52
C ARG A 48 15.15 8.06 10.98
N TYR A 49 15.15 7.83 9.70
CA TYR A 49 14.07 7.17 8.97
C TYR A 49 14.54 5.79 8.53
N MET A 50 13.62 4.86 8.43
CA MET A 50 13.86 3.53 7.87
C MET A 50 12.98 3.38 6.63
N ASP A 51 13.59 3.13 5.50
CA ASP A 51 12.87 2.84 4.26
C ASP A 51 12.24 1.44 4.29
N ILE A 52 11.21 1.23 3.48
CA ILE A 52 10.57 -0.09 3.37
C ILE A 52 11.56 -1.15 2.87
N SER A 53 12.44 -0.79 1.95
CA SER A 53 13.50 -1.68 1.47
C SER A 53 14.51 -2.05 2.57
N GLU A 54 14.82 -1.10 3.47
CA GLU A 54 15.67 -1.36 4.65
C GLU A 54 14.97 -2.27 5.66
N LEU A 55 13.66 -2.05 5.90
CA LEU A 55 12.84 -2.94 6.74
C LEU A 55 12.82 -4.36 6.16
N ALA A 56 12.55 -4.49 4.86
CA ALA A 56 12.53 -5.79 4.19
C ALA A 56 13.89 -6.50 4.30
N ALA A 57 14.99 -5.78 4.05
CA ALA A 57 16.34 -6.32 4.19
C ALA A 57 16.67 -6.70 5.64
N ALA A 58 16.23 -5.92 6.63
CA ALA A 58 16.44 -6.23 8.04
C ALA A 58 15.71 -7.52 8.46
N ILE A 59 14.48 -7.72 7.97
CA ILE A 59 13.71 -8.94 8.22
C ILE A 59 14.39 -10.13 7.52
N ASP A 60 14.74 -10.02 6.26
CA ASP A 60 15.41 -11.09 5.49
C ASP A 60 16.74 -11.49 6.14
N ASN A 61 17.56 -10.52 6.56
CA ASN A 61 18.82 -10.76 7.26
C ASN A 61 18.66 -11.41 8.64
N SER A 62 17.50 -11.26 9.28
CA SER A 62 17.21 -11.92 10.55
C SER A 62 17.00 -13.44 10.41
N GLY A 63 16.73 -13.91 9.18
CA GLY A 63 16.35 -15.30 8.90
C GLY A 63 14.95 -15.67 9.39
N VAL A 64 14.14 -14.68 9.80
CA VAL A 64 12.74 -14.87 10.21
C VAL A 64 11.83 -14.54 9.04
N ARG A 65 10.90 -15.45 8.72
CA ARG A 65 9.75 -15.19 7.86
C ARG A 65 8.50 -15.25 8.72
N PHE A 66 7.66 -14.23 8.61
CA PHE A 66 6.42 -14.15 9.36
C PHE A 66 5.29 -14.89 8.63
N ASP A 67 4.35 -15.46 9.37
CA ASP A 67 3.11 -15.96 8.75
C ASP A 67 2.35 -14.80 8.11
N TYR A 68 2.30 -13.64 8.78
CA TYR A 68 1.74 -12.41 8.22
C TYR A 68 2.34 -11.15 8.83
N LEU A 69 2.23 -10.05 8.08
CA LEU A 69 2.44 -8.68 8.56
C LEU A 69 1.13 -7.90 8.45
N LEU A 70 0.82 -7.11 9.47
CA LEU A 70 -0.33 -6.21 9.46
C LEU A 70 0.18 -4.78 9.63
N PHE A 71 -0.10 -3.94 8.64
CA PHE A 71 0.29 -2.53 8.63
C PHE A 71 -0.92 -1.65 8.94
N ASP A 72 -0.98 -1.15 10.17
CA ASP A 72 -1.87 -0.07 10.56
C ASP A 72 -1.21 1.27 10.21
N ALA A 73 -1.01 1.48 8.92
CA ALA A 73 -0.31 2.63 8.36
C ALA A 73 -0.83 2.96 6.96
N CYS A 74 -0.77 4.26 6.61
CA CYS A 74 -1.24 4.79 5.35
C CYS A 74 -0.43 4.25 4.17
N PHE A 75 -1.09 3.97 3.03
CA PHE A 75 -0.49 3.67 1.73
C PHE A 75 0.40 2.41 1.68
N MET A 76 0.35 1.55 2.71
CA MET A 76 1.18 0.36 2.74
C MET A 76 0.75 -0.75 1.77
N SER A 77 -0.47 -0.65 1.19
CA SER A 77 -0.88 -1.50 0.06
C SER A 77 -0.47 -0.88 -1.28
N SER A 78 0.75 -0.38 -1.39
CA SER A 78 1.36 -0.05 -2.68
C SER A 78 2.21 -1.24 -3.15
N VAL A 79 2.09 -1.59 -4.43
CA VAL A 79 2.76 -2.78 -4.96
C VAL A 79 4.28 -2.72 -4.82
N GLU A 80 4.86 -1.53 -4.85
CA GLU A 80 6.29 -1.34 -4.67
C GLU A 80 6.73 -1.70 -3.25
N ALA A 81 5.95 -1.29 -2.23
CA ALA A 81 6.23 -1.65 -0.84
C ALA A 81 5.97 -3.14 -0.59
N LEU A 82 4.87 -3.68 -1.12
CA LEU A 82 4.53 -5.09 -1.01
C LEU A 82 5.59 -5.98 -1.68
N TYR A 83 6.09 -5.56 -2.85
CA TYR A 83 7.11 -6.31 -3.58
C TYR A 83 8.46 -6.35 -2.84
N ASP A 84 8.85 -5.26 -2.20
CA ASP A 84 10.03 -5.24 -1.33
C ASP A 84 9.85 -6.22 -0.15
N LEU A 85 8.67 -6.25 0.46
CA LEU A 85 8.34 -7.07 1.63
C LEU A 85 7.97 -8.53 1.30
N ARG A 86 7.91 -8.94 0.03
CA ARG A 86 7.37 -10.25 -0.41
C ARG A 86 8.04 -11.48 0.21
N ARG A 87 9.28 -11.32 0.70
CA ARG A 87 10.02 -12.39 1.40
C ARG A 87 9.89 -12.32 2.90
N ALA A 88 9.41 -11.20 3.43
CA ALA A 88 9.31 -10.98 4.86
C ALA A 88 8.17 -11.78 5.51
N ALA A 89 7.10 -12.07 4.75
CA ALA A 89 5.92 -12.77 5.25
C ALA A 89 5.24 -13.61 4.16
N ASP A 90 4.34 -14.51 4.57
CA ASP A 90 3.46 -15.24 3.65
C ASP A 90 2.31 -14.34 3.19
N TYR A 91 1.81 -13.50 4.09
CA TYR A 91 0.69 -12.59 3.84
C TYR A 91 0.96 -11.19 4.38
N ILE A 92 0.36 -10.18 3.74
CA ILE A 92 0.36 -8.79 4.23
C ILE A 92 -1.07 -8.27 4.23
N VAL A 93 -1.48 -7.63 5.33
CA VAL A 93 -2.72 -6.84 5.43
C VAL A 93 -2.34 -5.37 5.52
N ALA A 94 -2.85 -4.57 4.59
CA ALA A 94 -2.52 -3.14 4.50
C ALA A 94 -3.64 -2.33 3.83
N SER A 95 -3.57 -1.00 3.93
CA SER A 95 -4.48 -0.08 3.27
C SER A 95 -3.82 0.59 2.06
N PRO A 96 -4.54 0.72 0.91
CA PRO A 96 -4.06 1.48 -0.24
C PRO A 96 -4.19 3.01 -0.06
N CYS A 97 -4.97 3.47 0.90
CA CYS A 97 -5.19 4.87 1.21
C CYS A 97 -4.74 5.22 2.64
N GLU A 98 -5.02 6.45 3.06
CA GLU A 98 -4.76 6.88 4.43
C GLU A 98 -5.61 6.08 5.44
N VAL A 99 -4.98 5.65 6.51
CA VAL A 99 -5.64 5.05 7.68
C VAL A 99 -6.03 6.16 8.63
N MET A 100 -7.26 6.12 9.12
CA MET A 100 -7.77 7.11 10.07
C MET A 100 -6.96 7.08 11.39
N ALA A 101 -6.87 8.22 12.06
CA ALA A 101 -6.05 8.38 13.28
C ALA A 101 -6.37 7.41 14.42
N HIS A 102 -7.56 6.80 14.42
CA HIS A 102 -7.95 5.77 15.38
C HIS A 102 -7.26 4.42 15.11
N GLY A 103 -6.65 4.26 13.93
CA GLY A 103 -6.03 3.00 13.51
C GLY A 103 -7.04 1.90 13.19
N PHE A 104 -6.56 0.67 13.14
CA PHE A 104 -7.41 -0.50 12.97
C PHE A 104 -8.20 -0.80 14.27
N PRO A 105 -9.43 -1.28 14.17
CA PRO A 105 -10.25 -1.62 15.34
C PRO A 105 -9.75 -2.93 15.99
N TYR A 106 -8.71 -2.84 16.81
CA TYR A 106 -8.00 -3.99 17.36
C TYR A 106 -8.86 -4.92 18.22
N ASP A 107 -9.92 -4.40 18.82
CA ASP A 107 -10.92 -5.19 19.55
C ASP A 107 -11.63 -6.23 18.67
N THR A 108 -11.81 -5.94 17.39
CA THR A 108 -12.42 -6.86 16.42
C THR A 108 -11.40 -7.52 15.48
N VAL A 109 -10.27 -6.87 15.21
CA VAL A 109 -9.22 -7.41 14.34
C VAL A 109 -8.42 -8.50 15.05
N ILE A 110 -8.01 -8.31 16.32
CA ILE A 110 -7.18 -9.28 17.07
C ILE A 110 -7.80 -10.68 17.12
N PRO A 111 -9.10 -10.87 17.38
CA PRO A 111 -9.70 -12.21 17.35
C PRO A 111 -9.49 -12.94 16.02
N SER A 112 -9.49 -12.24 14.89
CA SER A 112 -9.22 -12.85 13.56
C SER A 112 -7.76 -13.24 13.35
N LEU A 113 -6.84 -12.64 14.10
CA LEU A 113 -5.42 -12.95 14.04
C LEU A 113 -5.02 -14.18 14.86
N PHE A 114 -5.91 -14.67 15.74
CA PHE A 114 -5.69 -15.79 16.63
C PHE A 114 -6.90 -16.72 16.64
N ALA A 115 -7.43 -17.08 15.46
CA ALA A 115 -8.63 -17.87 15.33
C ALA A 115 -8.52 -19.25 16.01
N ASP A 116 -9.56 -19.60 16.81
CA ASP A 116 -9.61 -20.76 17.71
C ASP A 116 -10.15 -22.03 17.02
N ASP A 117 -10.55 -21.98 15.76
CA ASP A 117 -11.27 -23.03 15.05
C ASP A 117 -10.36 -24.08 14.35
N GLY A 118 -9.06 -24.08 14.69
CA GLY A 118 -8.04 -24.93 14.05
C GLY A 118 -7.37 -24.29 12.84
N ALA A 119 -7.88 -23.17 12.36
CA ALA A 119 -7.15 -22.25 11.49
C ALA A 119 -6.24 -21.36 12.37
N ARG A 120 -5.03 -21.06 11.90
CA ARG A 120 -4.12 -20.21 12.68
C ARG A 120 -4.57 -18.76 12.75
N TYR A 121 -5.25 -18.26 11.73
CA TYR A 121 -5.73 -16.87 11.57
C TYR A 121 -6.73 -16.77 10.42
N ASP A 122 -7.58 -15.75 10.44
CA ASP A 122 -8.48 -15.36 9.33
C ASP A 122 -8.20 -13.90 8.93
N LEU A 123 -7.26 -13.71 8.00
CA LEU A 123 -6.84 -12.39 7.56
C LEU A 123 -7.90 -11.69 6.69
N ALA A 124 -8.75 -12.46 6.00
CA ALA A 124 -9.87 -11.89 5.27
C ALA A 124 -10.93 -11.30 6.24
N ALA A 125 -11.19 -11.99 7.36
CA ALA A 125 -12.03 -11.43 8.42
C ALA A 125 -11.38 -10.20 9.05
N ALA A 126 -10.06 -10.17 9.23
CA ALA A 126 -9.37 -8.97 9.71
C ALA A 126 -9.60 -7.77 8.79
N CYS A 127 -9.46 -7.93 7.47
CA CYS A 127 -9.77 -6.89 6.49
C CYS A 127 -11.23 -6.45 6.54
N ARG A 128 -12.17 -7.42 6.63
CA ARG A 128 -13.60 -7.14 6.76
C ARG A 128 -13.92 -6.34 8.01
N ASN A 129 -13.33 -6.68 9.15
CA ASN A 129 -13.54 -5.97 10.41
C ASN A 129 -13.12 -4.51 10.36
N VAL A 130 -12.01 -4.20 9.66
CA VAL A 130 -11.60 -2.81 9.40
C VAL A 130 -12.69 -2.07 8.61
N TYR A 131 -13.15 -2.65 7.51
CA TYR A 131 -14.22 -2.08 6.69
C TYR A 131 -15.52 -1.89 7.48
N GLU A 132 -16.00 -2.92 8.19
CA GLU A 132 -17.26 -2.88 8.91
C GLU A 132 -17.26 -1.80 10.00
N TYR A 133 -16.15 -1.68 10.73
CA TYR A 133 -15.98 -0.63 11.73
C TYR A 133 -16.15 0.76 11.13
N TYR A 134 -15.37 1.08 10.09
CA TYR A 134 -15.41 2.40 9.48
C TYR A 134 -16.68 2.66 8.66
N ASN A 135 -17.32 1.63 8.14
CA ASN A 135 -18.60 1.77 7.46
C ASN A 135 -19.76 2.06 8.44
N ALA A 136 -19.60 1.68 9.71
CA ALA A 136 -20.60 1.88 10.76
C ALA A 136 -20.48 3.24 11.48
N VAL A 137 -19.35 3.96 11.37
CA VAL A 137 -19.19 5.27 12.01
C VAL A 137 -20.08 6.33 11.34
N ASP A 138 -20.48 7.34 12.11
CA ASP A 138 -21.40 8.39 11.62
C ASP A 138 -20.72 9.40 10.67
N SER A 139 -19.39 9.57 10.80
CA SER A 139 -18.62 10.53 10.01
C SER A 139 -17.30 9.92 9.53
N TYR A 140 -16.81 10.38 8.41
CA TYR A 140 -15.55 9.92 7.81
C TYR A 140 -15.49 8.39 7.63
N LYS A 141 -16.48 7.85 6.91
CA LYS A 141 -16.51 6.43 6.53
C LYS A 141 -15.35 6.11 5.59
N SER A 142 -14.18 5.88 6.17
CA SER A 142 -12.91 5.68 5.48
C SER A 142 -12.19 4.47 6.03
N GLY A 143 -12.53 3.29 5.53
CA GLY A 143 -11.92 2.02 5.93
C GLY A 143 -11.64 1.16 4.71
N CYS A 144 -10.35 1.03 4.38
CA CYS A 144 -9.86 0.18 3.31
C CYS A 144 -8.84 -0.79 3.89
N ALA A 145 -8.95 -2.06 3.54
CA ALA A 145 -7.97 -3.07 3.89
C ALA A 145 -7.91 -4.14 2.80
N THR A 146 -6.70 -4.56 2.48
CA THR A 146 -6.44 -5.57 1.44
C THR A 146 -5.48 -6.62 1.97
N LEU A 147 -5.83 -7.87 1.73
CA LEU A 147 -4.98 -9.04 1.95
C LEU A 147 -4.12 -9.27 0.70
N THR A 148 -2.83 -9.39 0.91
CA THR A 148 -1.84 -9.75 -0.12
C THR A 148 -1.28 -11.13 0.15
N VAL A 149 -1.23 -11.98 -0.90
CA VAL A 149 -0.51 -13.26 -0.92
C VAL A 149 0.88 -13.02 -1.48
N CYS A 150 1.90 -13.01 -0.62
CA CYS A 150 3.25 -12.54 -0.99
C CYS A 150 3.92 -13.42 -2.05
N ASP A 151 3.70 -14.74 -2.03
CA ASP A 151 4.28 -15.67 -3.00
C ASP A 151 3.76 -15.47 -4.44
N GLU A 152 2.67 -14.75 -4.63
CA GLU A 152 2.10 -14.44 -5.95
C GLU A 152 2.66 -13.13 -6.56
N LEU A 153 3.40 -12.31 -5.80
CA LEU A 153 3.90 -11.00 -6.25
C LEU A 153 4.93 -11.11 -7.39
N GLU A 154 5.78 -12.15 -7.41
CA GLU A 154 6.73 -12.37 -8.51
C GLU A 154 6.01 -12.68 -9.83
N ARG A 155 4.93 -13.46 -9.77
CA ARG A 155 4.10 -13.74 -10.95
C ARG A 155 3.34 -12.51 -11.41
N LEU A 156 2.91 -11.67 -10.46
CA LEU A 156 2.26 -10.39 -10.78
C LEU A 156 3.24 -9.45 -11.49
N ALA A 157 4.48 -9.37 -11.03
CA ALA A 157 5.52 -8.59 -11.70
C ALA A 157 5.78 -9.09 -13.13
N THR A 158 5.82 -10.41 -13.33
CA THR A 158 5.96 -11.01 -14.66
C THR A 158 4.79 -10.65 -15.57
N ALA A 159 3.56 -10.72 -15.07
CA ALA A 159 2.37 -10.37 -15.85
C ALA A 159 2.36 -8.89 -16.24
N LEU A 160 2.79 -7.97 -15.36
CA LEU A 160 2.92 -6.55 -15.70
C LEU A 160 4.08 -6.31 -16.68
N HIS A 161 5.20 -7.02 -16.54
CA HIS A 161 6.30 -6.96 -17.51
C HIS A 161 5.83 -7.32 -18.93
N ASP A 162 5.00 -8.36 -19.07
CA ASP A 162 4.45 -8.78 -20.36
C ASP A 162 3.50 -7.73 -20.96
N ILE A 163 2.73 -7.04 -20.13
CA ILE A 163 1.93 -5.88 -20.55
C ILE A 163 2.87 -4.75 -20.99
N ASN A 164 3.86 -4.38 -20.20
CA ASN A 164 4.80 -3.29 -20.47
C ASN A 164 5.58 -3.55 -21.79
N ALA A 165 5.99 -4.79 -22.05
CA ALA A 165 6.69 -5.17 -23.27
C ALA A 165 5.85 -4.93 -24.55
N GLY A 166 4.53 -5.00 -24.42
CA GLY A 166 3.57 -4.77 -25.51
C GLY A 166 2.87 -3.41 -25.48
N ALA A 167 3.13 -2.58 -24.46
CA ALA A 167 2.42 -1.32 -24.27
C ALA A 167 2.76 -0.31 -25.39
N THR A 168 1.75 0.24 -25.99
CA THR A 168 1.81 1.23 -27.07
C THR A 168 1.06 2.51 -26.76
N LYS A 169 0.35 2.54 -25.61
CA LYS A 169 -0.50 3.64 -25.19
C LYS A 169 0.13 4.37 -24.02
N ALA A 170 -0.02 5.68 -24.01
CA ALA A 170 0.20 6.48 -22.82
C ALA A 170 -1.03 6.38 -21.90
N VAL A 171 -0.79 6.37 -20.61
CA VAL A 171 -1.86 6.35 -19.60
C VAL A 171 -2.29 7.78 -19.29
N VAL A 172 -3.59 8.02 -19.31
CA VAL A 172 -4.16 9.31 -18.91
C VAL A 172 -4.55 9.25 -17.44
N ALA A 173 -3.78 9.92 -16.58
CA ALA A 173 -3.95 9.88 -15.12
C ALA A 173 -5.38 10.17 -14.64
N SER A 174 -6.07 11.14 -15.26
CA SER A 174 -7.43 11.52 -14.85
C SER A 174 -8.49 10.44 -15.08
N THR A 175 -8.15 9.36 -15.79
CA THR A 175 -9.03 8.21 -15.99
C THR A 175 -8.87 7.14 -14.92
N LEU A 176 -7.77 7.17 -14.18
CA LEU A 176 -7.45 6.19 -13.15
C LEU A 176 -8.08 6.56 -11.80
N GLN A 177 -8.42 5.54 -11.02
CA GLN A 177 -8.71 5.72 -9.60
C GLN A 177 -7.40 6.06 -8.87
N SER A 178 -7.40 7.18 -8.14
CA SER A 178 -6.36 7.50 -7.16
C SER A 178 -6.86 7.23 -5.74
N TYR A 179 -5.93 6.89 -4.83
CA TYR A 179 -6.24 6.64 -3.42
C TYR A 179 -5.59 7.67 -2.50
N ASP A 180 -5.20 8.80 -3.04
CA ASP A 180 -4.69 9.96 -2.29
C ASP A 180 -5.44 11.23 -2.66
N GLY A 181 -5.38 12.22 -1.77
CA GLY A 181 -5.97 13.54 -1.99
C GLY A 181 -4.94 14.60 -2.39
N MET A 182 -3.77 14.20 -2.87
CA MET A 182 -2.71 15.12 -3.30
C MET A 182 -3.11 15.88 -4.55
N GLU A 183 -2.58 17.08 -4.76
CA GLU A 183 -2.80 17.85 -5.97
C GLU A 183 -2.27 17.12 -7.20
N THR A 184 -1.12 16.48 -7.03
CA THR A 184 -0.56 15.53 -8.00
C THR A 184 -0.60 14.13 -7.39
N HIS A 185 -1.53 13.32 -7.87
CA HIS A 185 -1.71 11.96 -7.37
C HIS A 185 -0.49 11.07 -7.60
N GLN A 186 -0.22 10.19 -6.65
CA GLN A 186 0.90 9.25 -6.72
C GLN A 186 0.47 7.79 -6.54
N PHE A 187 -0.70 7.56 -5.94
CA PHE A 187 -1.19 6.24 -5.60
C PHE A 187 -2.41 5.89 -6.46
N TYR A 188 -2.13 5.40 -7.68
CA TYR A 188 -3.15 4.97 -8.63
C TYR A 188 -3.46 3.49 -8.48
N ASP A 189 -4.69 3.09 -8.83
CA ASP A 189 -5.09 1.69 -8.86
C ASP A 189 -4.22 0.90 -9.85
N LEU A 190 -3.59 -0.16 -9.37
CA LEU A 190 -2.65 -0.96 -10.17
C LEU A 190 -3.35 -1.68 -11.32
N GLU A 191 -4.57 -2.20 -11.11
CA GLU A 191 -5.28 -2.95 -12.14
C GLU A 191 -5.77 -2.03 -13.24
N GLU A 192 -6.38 -0.87 -12.90
CA GLU A 192 -6.74 0.13 -13.90
C GLU A 192 -5.53 0.63 -14.68
N TYR A 193 -4.39 0.87 -13.99
CA TYR A 193 -3.15 1.28 -14.65
C TYR A 193 -2.68 0.24 -15.67
N ALA A 194 -2.58 -1.02 -15.27
CA ALA A 194 -2.12 -2.10 -16.14
C ALA A 194 -3.05 -2.30 -17.35
N LEU A 195 -4.37 -2.26 -17.13
CA LEU A 195 -5.35 -2.38 -18.20
C LEU A 195 -5.34 -1.18 -19.16
N ALA A 196 -5.01 0.03 -18.69
CA ALA A 196 -4.88 1.19 -19.55
C ALA A 196 -3.66 1.10 -20.49
N LEU A 197 -2.61 0.37 -20.11
CA LEU A 197 -1.40 0.17 -20.93
C LEU A 197 -1.60 -0.80 -22.09
N THR A 198 -2.54 -1.73 -21.99
CA THR A 198 -2.73 -2.77 -23.00
C THR A 198 -4.02 -2.62 -23.79
N ALA A 199 -3.98 -2.99 -25.08
CA ALA A 199 -5.17 -3.23 -25.90
C ALA A 199 -5.35 -4.73 -26.17
N ASP A 200 -4.49 -5.58 -25.61
CA ASP A 200 -4.53 -7.03 -25.74
C ASP A 200 -5.40 -7.61 -24.62
N ASP A 201 -6.62 -8.03 -25.00
CA ASP A 201 -7.59 -8.58 -24.05
C ASP A 201 -7.07 -9.84 -23.34
N ALA A 202 -6.27 -10.67 -24.00
CA ALA A 202 -5.74 -11.89 -23.39
C ALA A 202 -4.70 -11.58 -22.32
N ARG A 203 -3.81 -10.59 -22.54
CA ARG A 203 -2.84 -10.15 -21.53
C ARG A 203 -3.52 -9.44 -20.37
N GLY A 204 -4.50 -8.59 -20.67
CA GLY A 204 -5.31 -7.93 -19.64
C GLY A 204 -6.03 -8.95 -18.76
N GLN A 205 -6.68 -9.95 -19.33
CA GLN A 205 -7.35 -11.01 -18.57
C GLN A 205 -6.38 -11.85 -17.74
N ALA A 206 -5.20 -12.19 -18.29
CA ALA A 206 -4.17 -12.91 -17.53
C ALA A 206 -3.65 -12.11 -16.34
N PHE A 207 -3.50 -10.80 -16.51
CA PHE A 207 -3.12 -9.89 -15.42
C PHE A 207 -4.19 -9.84 -14.33
N VAL A 208 -5.47 -9.65 -14.69
CA VAL A 208 -6.58 -9.64 -13.72
C VAL A 208 -6.66 -10.96 -12.94
N GLN A 209 -6.51 -12.10 -13.61
CA GLN A 209 -6.48 -13.40 -12.93
C GLN A 209 -5.30 -13.50 -11.94
N GLN A 210 -4.15 -12.91 -12.27
CA GLN A 210 -3.01 -12.89 -11.36
C GLN A 210 -3.24 -11.90 -10.22
N MET A 211 -3.90 -10.78 -10.46
CA MET A 211 -4.35 -9.85 -9.42
C MET A 211 -5.25 -10.54 -8.39
N GLU A 212 -6.23 -11.34 -8.84
CA GLU A 212 -7.12 -12.08 -7.93
C GLU A 212 -6.40 -13.14 -7.09
N ARG A 213 -5.30 -13.73 -7.59
CA ARG A 213 -4.46 -14.64 -6.80
C ARG A 213 -3.62 -13.91 -5.77
N CYS A 214 -3.09 -12.74 -6.16
CA CYS A 214 -2.25 -11.94 -5.30
C CYS A 214 -3.05 -11.17 -4.24
N PHE A 215 -4.21 -10.68 -4.64
CA PHE A 215 -5.15 -9.92 -3.82
C PHE A 215 -6.52 -10.58 -3.88
N PRO A 216 -6.78 -11.63 -3.09
CA PRO A 216 -8.02 -12.39 -3.15
C PRO A 216 -9.27 -11.50 -2.94
N PRO A 217 -10.34 -11.67 -3.73
CA PRO A 217 -11.56 -10.86 -3.60
C PRO A 217 -12.17 -10.88 -2.19
N GLU A 218 -12.08 -12.02 -1.49
CA GLU A 218 -12.54 -12.19 -0.10
C GLU A 218 -11.71 -11.42 0.93
N GLY A 219 -10.53 -10.93 0.55
CA GLY A 219 -9.63 -10.14 1.36
C GLY A 219 -9.56 -8.66 0.97
N ARG A 220 -10.42 -8.19 0.06
CA ARG A 220 -10.46 -6.80 -0.41
C ARG A 220 -11.72 -6.10 0.07
N PHE A 221 -11.58 -5.16 1.00
CA PHE A 221 -12.70 -4.43 1.58
C PHE A 221 -12.44 -2.92 1.56
N HIS A 222 -13.47 -2.16 1.19
CA HIS A 222 -13.42 -0.70 1.16
C HIS A 222 -14.77 -0.06 1.43
N THR A 223 -14.77 1.10 2.05
CA THR A 223 -15.92 2.01 2.11
C THR A 223 -16.14 2.70 0.76
N ALA A 224 -17.30 3.27 0.53
CA ALA A 224 -17.61 3.96 -0.73
C ALA A 224 -16.67 5.15 -1.02
N GLN A 225 -16.08 5.70 0.04
CA GLN A 225 -15.17 6.84 0.00
C GLN A 225 -13.99 6.59 0.94
N PHE A 226 -12.89 7.30 0.73
CA PHE A 226 -11.81 7.44 1.70
C PHE A 226 -11.60 8.91 2.06
N PHE A 227 -11.17 9.15 3.30
CA PHE A 227 -10.77 10.49 3.75
C PHE A 227 -9.29 10.71 3.46
N SER A 228 -8.93 11.89 2.98
CA SER A 228 -7.54 12.28 2.85
C SER A 228 -7.24 13.59 3.57
N MET A 229 -6.18 13.59 4.38
CA MET A 229 -5.67 14.79 5.04
C MET A 229 -5.06 15.79 4.06
N TYR A 230 -4.59 15.35 2.89
CA TYR A 230 -3.96 16.20 1.89
C TYR A 230 -4.94 17.25 1.33
N ASN A 231 -6.18 16.86 1.05
CA ASN A 231 -7.22 17.78 0.58
C ASN A 231 -8.32 18.05 1.62
N ASN A 232 -8.23 17.40 2.78
CA ASN A 232 -9.21 17.46 3.87
C ASN A 232 -10.64 17.13 3.41
N ARG A 233 -10.79 16.08 2.60
CA ARG A 233 -12.08 15.68 1.99
C ARG A 233 -12.27 14.17 2.00
N MET A 234 -13.55 13.78 1.87
CA MET A 234 -13.92 12.44 1.44
C MET A 234 -13.79 12.37 -0.09
N ASN A 235 -13.13 11.35 -0.60
CA ASN A 235 -12.87 11.10 -2.02
C ASN A 235 -13.55 9.79 -2.42
N ASP A 236 -14.22 9.77 -3.56
CA ASP A 236 -14.97 8.61 -4.03
C ASP A 236 -14.03 7.48 -4.49
N ILE A 237 -14.38 6.25 -4.13
CA ILE A 237 -13.76 5.03 -4.67
C ILE A 237 -14.68 4.48 -5.77
N ARG A 238 -14.30 4.70 -7.01
CA ARG A 238 -15.04 4.24 -8.21
C ARG A 238 -14.62 2.84 -8.64
N TYR A 239 -13.37 2.50 -8.35
CA TYR A 239 -12.73 1.23 -8.66
C TYR A 239 -11.88 0.79 -7.48
N TYR A 240 -11.77 -0.51 -7.22
CA TYR A 240 -10.97 -1.00 -6.11
C TYR A 240 -10.34 -2.35 -6.41
N SER A 241 -9.09 -2.34 -6.83
CA SER A 241 -8.27 -3.55 -6.87
C SER A 241 -7.58 -3.84 -5.52
N GLY A 242 -7.60 -2.86 -4.61
CA GLY A 242 -7.05 -2.97 -3.27
C GLY A 242 -5.55 -2.68 -3.17
N VAL A 243 -4.90 -2.37 -4.27
CA VAL A 243 -3.46 -2.10 -4.34
C VAL A 243 -3.16 -0.93 -5.26
N THR A 244 -2.19 -0.12 -4.89
CA THR A 244 -1.75 1.03 -5.68
C THR A 244 -0.41 0.79 -6.35
N THR A 245 -0.13 1.61 -7.36
CA THR A 245 1.19 1.78 -7.97
C THR A 245 1.44 3.26 -8.26
N TYR A 246 2.70 3.67 -8.29
CA TYR A 246 3.07 4.90 -8.95
C TYR A 246 2.88 4.74 -10.46
N ALA A 247 2.18 5.68 -11.08
CA ALA A 247 1.95 5.70 -12.53
C ALA A 247 2.66 6.92 -13.14
N PRO A 248 3.71 6.74 -13.95
CA PRO A 248 4.28 7.85 -14.69
C PRO A 248 3.30 8.29 -15.76
N VAL A 249 2.82 9.51 -15.67
CA VAL A 249 1.84 10.08 -16.60
C VAL A 249 2.46 11.24 -17.38
N GLU A 250 2.03 11.45 -18.62
CA GLU A 250 2.63 12.42 -19.55
C GLU A 250 2.63 13.89 -19.05
N THR A 251 1.78 14.22 -18.08
CA THR A 251 1.61 15.59 -17.56
C THR A 251 2.75 16.08 -16.67
N TYR A 252 3.73 15.25 -16.35
CA TYR A 252 4.75 15.57 -15.34
C TYR A 252 6.14 15.94 -15.90
N SER A 253 6.27 16.14 -17.21
CA SER A 253 7.56 16.30 -17.86
C SER A 253 8.40 17.50 -17.39
N ASP A 254 7.76 18.55 -16.87
CA ASP A 254 8.41 19.84 -16.57
C ASP A 254 8.46 20.19 -15.06
N ASP A 255 7.93 19.32 -14.18
CA ASP A 255 7.93 19.51 -12.74
C ASP A 255 9.10 18.76 -12.09
N GLU A 256 10.03 19.49 -11.46
CA GLU A 256 11.21 18.92 -10.79
C GLU A 256 10.82 17.90 -9.70
N GLN A 257 9.71 18.13 -8.99
CA GLN A 257 9.22 17.22 -7.95
C GLN A 257 8.75 15.91 -8.56
N GLN A 258 8.04 15.96 -9.68
CA GLN A 258 7.59 14.77 -10.39
C GLN A 258 8.74 13.98 -11.00
N GLN A 259 9.77 14.66 -11.50
CA GLN A 259 11.01 14.00 -11.93
C GLN A 259 11.71 13.29 -10.76
N THR A 260 11.68 13.87 -9.58
CA THR A 260 12.21 13.22 -8.37
C THR A 260 11.45 11.95 -8.07
N TYR A 261 10.11 11.98 -8.02
CA TYR A 261 9.28 10.79 -7.76
C TYR A 261 9.46 9.70 -8.83
N LEU A 262 9.55 10.10 -10.10
CA LEU A 262 9.82 9.17 -11.19
C LEU A 262 11.19 8.49 -11.00
N ASN A 263 12.22 9.25 -10.65
CA ASN A 263 13.57 8.72 -10.43
C ASN A 263 13.60 7.74 -9.24
N GLU A 264 12.89 8.05 -8.16
CA GLU A 264 12.79 7.18 -6.99
C GLU A 264 12.02 5.89 -7.31
N TRP A 265 10.90 6.00 -8.02
CA TRP A 265 10.16 4.84 -8.46
C TRP A 265 11.00 3.92 -9.36
N GLN A 266 11.81 4.49 -10.26
CA GLN A 266 12.72 3.73 -11.11
C GLN A 266 13.82 2.98 -10.33
N GLN A 267 14.06 3.31 -9.09
CA GLN A 267 15.01 2.61 -8.20
C GLN A 267 14.35 1.46 -7.42
N THR A 268 13.03 1.32 -7.47
CA THR A 268 12.33 0.24 -6.76
C THR A 268 12.59 -1.13 -7.38
N ALA A 269 12.57 -2.18 -6.57
CA ALA A 269 12.65 -3.56 -7.05
C ALA A 269 11.47 -3.92 -7.96
N TRP A 270 10.27 -3.35 -7.69
CA TRP A 270 9.10 -3.50 -8.54
C TRP A 270 9.33 -2.98 -9.96
N TYR A 271 9.84 -1.75 -10.10
CA TYR A 271 10.18 -1.20 -11.41
C TYR A 271 11.21 -2.07 -12.13
N ALA A 272 12.27 -2.50 -11.42
CA ALA A 272 13.31 -3.34 -12.01
C ALA A 272 12.75 -4.68 -12.53
N ALA A 273 11.74 -5.25 -11.86
CA ALA A 273 11.09 -6.49 -12.25
C ALA A 273 10.06 -6.32 -13.40
N THR A 274 9.47 -5.13 -13.55
CA THR A 274 8.35 -4.87 -14.48
C THR A 274 8.72 -4.03 -15.69
N LYS A 275 9.89 -3.37 -15.69
CA LYS A 275 10.35 -2.56 -16.83
C LYS A 275 10.58 -3.41 -18.09
N ARG A 276 10.46 -2.75 -19.24
CA ARG A 276 10.77 -3.35 -20.55
C ARG A 276 12.23 -3.77 -20.66
#